data_c6057308046e833812dccb0d9f4a0369
#
_entry.id   c6057308046e833812dccb0d9f4a0369
#
_cell.length_a   1.000
_cell.length_b   1.000
_cell.length_c   1.000
_cell.angle_alpha   90.00
_cell.angle_beta   90.00
_cell.angle_gamma   90.00
#
_symmetry.space_group_name_H-M   'P 1'
#
loop_
_entity.id
_entity.type
_entity.pdbx_description
1 polymer ?
#
loop_
_entity_poly.entity_id
_entity_poly.type
_entity_poly.pdbx_seq_one_letter_code
_entity_poly.pdbx_strand_id
1 'polypeptide(L)'
;MMLGWLKVIFDEGLYDRAFVERWTIGFEDLRKRVDEFPLSRVAELTGCSPEMIAKAARMYATMGPSVIPWTPITDQQRNSTSGIRLQSILRAVCGYLDVPGGEAQTFIANTPVAAS
;
A
#
# COMPACT_ATOMS: atom_id res chain seq x y z
N MET A 1 -8.83 -1.87 5.93
CA MET A 1 -8.75 -0.63 5.12
C MET A 1 -7.95 -0.82 3.85
N MET A 2 -6.65 -1.11 3.88
CA MET A 2 -5.77 -1.17 2.70
C MET A 2 -6.19 -2.18 1.62
N LEU A 3 -6.74 -3.34 1.99
CA LEU A 3 -7.32 -4.28 1.02
C LEU A 3 -8.51 -3.66 0.27
N GLY A 4 -9.31 -2.83 0.95
CA GLY A 4 -10.38 -2.08 0.28
C GLY A 4 -9.87 -1.03 -0.69
N TRP A 5 -8.75 -0.36 -0.36
CA TRP A 5 -8.11 0.56 -1.29
C TRP A 5 -7.56 -0.17 -2.51
N LEU A 6 -6.86 -1.30 -2.30
CA LEU A 6 -6.38 -2.13 -3.41
C LEU A 6 -7.52 -2.62 -4.29
N LYS A 7 -8.68 -2.98 -3.70
CA LYS A 7 -9.87 -3.38 -4.45
C LYS A 7 -10.30 -2.29 -5.42
N VAL A 8 -10.46 -1.06 -4.96
CA VAL A 8 -10.82 0.08 -5.81
C VAL A 8 -9.77 0.35 -6.88
N ILE A 9 -8.49 0.38 -6.47
CA ILE A 9 -7.37 0.66 -7.37
C ILE A 9 -7.29 -0.38 -8.51
N PHE A 10 -7.52 -1.65 -8.20
CA PHE A 10 -7.48 -2.72 -9.20
C PHE A 10 -8.72 -2.75 -10.09
N ASP A 11 -9.92 -2.58 -9.52
CA ASP A 11 -11.16 -2.58 -10.27
C ASP A 11 -11.25 -1.40 -11.25
N GLU A 12 -10.74 -0.25 -10.85
CA GLU A 12 -10.75 0.96 -11.66
C GLU A 12 -9.47 1.14 -12.51
N GLY A 13 -8.51 0.22 -12.41
CA GLY A 13 -7.28 0.23 -13.18
C GLY A 13 -6.37 1.43 -12.88
N LEU A 14 -6.40 1.94 -11.64
CA LEU A 14 -5.64 3.12 -11.18
C LEU A 14 -4.19 2.81 -10.77
N TYR A 15 -3.72 1.58 -10.96
CA TYR A 15 -2.36 1.18 -10.64
C TYR A 15 -1.39 1.44 -11.81
N ASP A 16 -0.12 1.60 -11.50
CA ASP A 16 0.95 1.72 -12.50
C ASP A 16 1.25 0.35 -13.13
N ARG A 17 0.64 0.08 -14.29
CA ARG A 17 0.79 -1.19 -15.02
C ARG A 17 2.23 -1.46 -15.41
N ALA A 18 2.95 -0.44 -15.89
CA ALA A 18 4.34 -0.60 -16.34
C ALA A 18 5.25 -0.98 -15.17
N PHE A 19 5.05 -0.36 -14.01
CA PHE A 19 5.78 -0.71 -12.80
C PHE A 19 5.45 -2.13 -12.34
N VAL A 20 4.17 -2.49 -12.28
CA VAL A 20 3.71 -3.81 -11.84
C VAL A 20 4.28 -4.92 -12.73
N GLU A 21 4.19 -4.78 -14.04
CA GLU A 21 4.69 -5.76 -15.00
C GLU A 21 6.21 -5.94 -14.94
N ARG A 22 6.93 -4.86 -14.72
CA ARG A 22 8.41 -4.87 -14.75
C ARG A 22 9.04 -5.28 -13.42
N TRP A 23 8.45 -4.88 -12.30
CA TRP A 23 9.12 -4.89 -11.01
C TRP A 23 8.43 -5.74 -9.94
N THR A 24 7.28 -6.34 -10.23
CA THR A 24 6.55 -7.12 -9.23
C THR A 24 6.34 -8.57 -9.67
N ILE A 25 6.14 -9.42 -8.68
CA ILE A 25 5.74 -10.83 -8.84
C ILE A 25 4.51 -11.11 -7.98
N GLY A 26 3.67 -12.05 -8.39
CA GLY A 26 2.50 -12.47 -7.59
C GLY A 26 1.31 -11.49 -7.65
N PHE A 27 1.25 -10.61 -8.65
CA PHE A 27 0.15 -9.66 -8.80
C PHE A 27 -1.22 -10.33 -8.94
N GLU A 28 -1.32 -11.41 -9.69
CA GLU A 28 -2.57 -12.15 -9.87
C GLU A 28 -3.05 -12.82 -8.58
N ASP A 29 -2.15 -13.33 -7.78
CA ASP A 29 -2.50 -13.93 -6.48
C ASP A 29 -2.94 -12.85 -5.48
N LEU A 30 -2.30 -11.69 -5.52
CA LEU A 30 -2.73 -10.53 -4.75
C LEU A 30 -4.14 -10.09 -5.18
N ARG A 31 -4.42 -10.04 -6.48
CA ARG A 31 -5.73 -9.66 -7.01
C ARG A 31 -6.83 -10.60 -6.52
N LYS A 32 -6.60 -11.93 -6.60
CA LYS A 32 -7.52 -12.91 -6.05
C LYS A 32 -7.78 -12.70 -4.55
N ARG A 33 -6.71 -12.42 -3.80
CA ARG A 33 -6.83 -12.15 -2.37
C ARG A 33 -7.63 -10.89 -2.07
N VAL A 34 -7.45 -9.84 -2.85
CA VAL A 34 -8.18 -8.58 -2.73
C VAL A 34 -9.68 -8.77 -3.03
N ASP A 35 -10.03 -9.63 -3.98
CA ASP A 35 -11.42 -9.93 -4.35
C ASP A 35 -12.24 -10.58 -3.22
N GLU A 36 -11.58 -11.20 -2.24
CA GLU A 36 -12.25 -11.71 -1.02
C GLU A 36 -12.70 -10.58 -0.07
N PHE A 37 -12.33 -9.33 -0.33
CA PHE A 37 -12.62 -8.18 0.51
C PHE A 37 -13.41 -7.10 -0.25
N PRO A 38 -14.68 -7.36 -0.59
CA PRO A 38 -15.54 -6.33 -1.17
C PRO A 38 -15.69 -5.16 -0.21
N LEU A 39 -15.98 -3.97 -0.73
CA LEU A 39 -16.04 -2.74 0.08
C LEU A 39 -17.05 -2.83 1.22
N SER A 40 -18.16 -3.55 1.05
CA SER A 40 -19.14 -3.81 2.11
C SER A 40 -18.51 -4.50 3.32
N ARG A 41 -17.73 -5.57 3.07
CA ARG A 41 -17.01 -6.27 4.13
C ARG A 41 -15.94 -5.40 4.79
N VAL A 42 -15.24 -4.60 4.01
CA VAL A 42 -14.24 -3.67 4.56
C VAL A 42 -14.91 -2.60 5.41
N ALA A 43 -16.05 -2.08 5.00
CA ALA A 43 -16.85 -1.12 5.75
C ALA A 43 -17.30 -1.67 7.10
N GLU A 44 -17.81 -2.90 7.14
CA GLU A 44 -18.18 -3.59 8.38
C GLU A 44 -17.00 -3.73 9.35
N LEU A 45 -15.82 -4.11 8.81
CA LEU A 45 -14.62 -4.33 9.63
C LEU A 45 -13.96 -3.04 10.13
N THR A 46 -14.15 -1.92 9.43
CA THR A 46 -13.46 -0.67 9.73
C THR A 46 -14.35 0.42 10.30
N GLY A 47 -15.67 0.27 10.18
CA GLY A 47 -16.63 1.31 10.56
C GLY A 47 -16.66 2.52 9.58
N CYS A 48 -15.95 2.44 8.44
CA CYS A 48 -15.96 3.50 7.44
C CYS A 48 -16.94 3.17 6.33
N SER A 49 -17.63 4.17 5.78
CA SER A 49 -18.55 3.92 4.67
C SER A 49 -17.81 3.49 3.39
N PRO A 50 -18.41 2.66 2.53
CA PRO A 50 -17.82 2.25 1.27
C PRO A 50 -17.41 3.43 0.39
N GLU A 51 -18.20 4.50 0.39
CA GLU A 51 -17.95 5.72 -0.39
C GLU A 51 -16.69 6.45 0.11
N MET A 52 -16.50 6.53 1.43
CA MET A 52 -15.29 7.13 2.00
C MET A 52 -14.05 6.29 1.69
N ILE A 53 -14.16 4.97 1.77
CA ILE A 53 -13.07 4.05 1.44
C ILE A 53 -12.67 4.23 -0.03
N ALA A 54 -13.65 4.24 -0.94
CA ALA A 54 -13.41 4.41 -2.36
C ALA A 54 -12.84 5.79 -2.69
N LYS A 55 -13.35 6.85 -2.08
CA LYS A 55 -12.85 8.21 -2.25
C LYS A 55 -11.38 8.31 -1.83
N ALA A 56 -11.04 7.79 -0.66
CA ALA A 56 -9.66 7.81 -0.16
C ALA A 56 -8.71 7.02 -1.06
N ALA A 57 -9.12 5.84 -1.55
CA ALA A 57 -8.35 5.04 -2.48
C ALA A 57 -8.06 5.78 -3.79
N ARG A 58 -9.07 6.42 -4.39
CA ARG A 58 -8.90 7.24 -5.59
C ARG A 58 -7.97 8.41 -5.34
N MET A 59 -8.16 9.14 -4.24
CA MET A 59 -7.27 10.26 -3.88
C MET A 59 -5.82 9.79 -3.76
N TYR A 60 -5.58 8.69 -3.07
CA TYR A 60 -4.24 8.12 -2.94
C TYR A 60 -3.62 7.78 -4.29
N ALA A 61 -4.37 7.12 -5.17
CA ALA A 61 -3.86 6.64 -6.46
C ALA A 61 -3.73 7.73 -7.54
N THR A 62 -4.53 8.80 -7.48
CA THR A 62 -4.61 9.79 -8.57
C THR A 62 -4.04 11.17 -8.23
N MET A 63 -3.93 11.51 -6.94
CA MET A 63 -3.39 12.80 -6.50
C MET A 63 -1.93 12.70 -6.05
N GLY A 64 -1.32 11.53 -6.25
CA GLY A 64 0.06 11.26 -5.86
C GLY A 64 1.13 11.91 -6.74
N PRO A 65 2.38 11.62 -6.44
CA PRO A 65 2.88 10.63 -5.46
C PRO A 65 2.49 10.91 -4.01
N SER A 66 2.18 9.84 -3.26
CA SER A 66 1.71 9.94 -1.88
C SER A 66 2.54 9.07 -0.94
N VAL A 67 2.60 9.48 0.31
CA VAL A 67 3.35 8.78 1.37
C VAL A 67 2.39 8.24 2.41
N ILE A 68 2.61 7.00 2.86
CA ILE A 68 1.96 6.44 4.05
C ILE A 68 3.03 6.38 5.13
N PRO A 69 3.02 7.31 6.12
CA PRO A 69 4.06 7.35 7.13
C PRO A 69 4.02 6.08 8.00
N TRP A 70 5.19 5.52 8.22
CA TRP A 70 5.38 4.45 9.18
C TRP A 70 5.48 5.01 10.61
N THR A 71 4.89 4.32 11.55
CA THR A 71 5.03 4.64 12.97
C THR A 71 5.22 3.37 13.79
N PRO A 72 5.89 3.40 14.96
CA PRO A 72 6.04 2.25 15.84
C PRO A 72 4.71 1.59 16.23
N ILE A 73 3.62 2.34 16.29
CA ILE A 73 2.28 1.81 16.58
C ILE A 73 1.86 0.77 15.52
N THR A 74 2.31 0.93 14.28
CA THR A 74 1.99 -0.01 13.20
C THR A 74 2.62 -1.38 13.46
N ASP A 75 3.77 -1.43 14.12
CA ASP A 75 4.50 -2.67 14.44
C ASP A 75 3.96 -3.38 15.68
N GLN A 76 3.34 -2.65 16.58
CA GLN A 76 2.93 -3.16 17.89
C GLN A 76 1.50 -3.72 17.89
N GLN A 77 0.91 -3.94 16.74
CA GLN A 77 -0.44 -4.47 16.60
C GLN A 77 -0.45 -5.94 16.19
N ARG A 78 -1.55 -6.62 16.52
CA ARG A 78 -1.84 -7.94 15.97
C ARG A 78 -1.88 -7.86 14.43
N ASN A 79 -1.19 -8.76 13.74
CA ASN A 79 -1.05 -8.75 12.27
C ASN A 79 -0.26 -7.57 11.68
N SER A 80 0.63 -6.95 12.46
CA SER A 80 1.48 -5.84 12.04
C SER A 80 2.23 -6.12 10.73
N THR A 81 2.86 -7.28 10.61
CA THR A 81 3.58 -7.69 9.39
C THR A 81 2.71 -7.63 8.15
N SER A 82 1.47 -8.14 8.23
CA SER A 82 0.52 -8.08 7.11
C SER A 82 0.11 -6.64 6.79
N GLY A 83 -0.09 -5.81 7.82
CA GLY A 83 -0.42 -4.39 7.65
C GLY A 83 0.69 -3.62 6.94
N ILE A 84 1.94 -3.80 7.38
CA ILE A 84 3.11 -3.13 6.78
C ILE A 84 3.36 -3.62 5.35
N ARG A 85 3.20 -4.92 5.09
CA ARG A 85 3.28 -5.44 3.72
C ARG A 85 2.24 -4.81 2.80
N LEU A 86 1.01 -4.61 3.27
CA LEU A 86 -0.03 -3.94 2.48
C LEU A 86 0.29 -2.47 2.20
N GLN A 87 0.93 -1.76 3.13
CA GLN A 87 1.44 -0.41 2.88
C GLN A 87 2.49 -0.43 1.75
N SER A 88 3.47 -1.33 1.84
CA SER A 88 4.50 -1.48 0.81
C SER A 88 3.92 -1.88 -0.55
N ILE A 89 2.91 -2.75 -0.56
CA ILE A 89 2.21 -3.14 -1.78
C ILE A 89 1.47 -1.95 -2.40
N LEU A 90 0.78 -1.12 -1.61
CA LEU A 90 0.10 0.08 -2.11
C LEU A 90 1.06 1.04 -2.79
N ARG A 91 2.23 1.28 -2.19
CA ARG A 91 3.29 2.12 -2.79
C ARG A 91 3.77 1.55 -4.11
N ALA A 92 4.06 0.24 -4.14
CA ALA A 92 4.57 -0.44 -5.32
C ALA A 92 3.56 -0.43 -6.47
N VAL A 93 2.29 -0.79 -6.21
CA VAL A 93 1.29 -0.82 -7.28
C VAL A 93 0.93 0.56 -7.83
N CYS A 94 1.11 1.62 -7.04
CA CYS A 94 0.92 3.00 -7.49
C CYS A 94 2.19 3.64 -8.07
N GLY A 95 3.34 2.93 -8.09
CA GLY A 95 4.60 3.46 -8.61
C GLY A 95 5.20 4.57 -7.74
N TYR A 96 4.94 4.59 -6.43
CA TYR A 96 5.37 5.66 -5.51
C TYR A 96 6.70 5.36 -4.79
N LEU A 97 7.48 4.42 -5.30
CA LEU A 97 8.81 4.08 -4.78
C LEU A 97 9.89 4.83 -5.54
N ASP A 98 10.80 5.45 -4.79
CA ASP A 98 11.97 6.19 -5.29
C ASP A 98 11.63 7.31 -6.31
N VAL A 99 10.47 7.93 -6.15
CA VAL A 99 10.04 9.08 -6.95
C VAL A 99 9.88 10.31 -6.07
N PRO A 100 10.14 11.53 -6.58
CA PRO A 100 9.92 12.77 -5.83
C PRO A 100 8.48 12.89 -5.33
N GLY A 101 8.29 13.10 -4.03
CA GLY A 101 6.98 13.14 -3.38
C GLY A 101 6.41 11.78 -2.96
N GLY A 102 7.06 10.68 -3.35
CA GLY A 102 6.79 9.34 -2.90
C GLY A 102 7.69 8.91 -1.75
N GLU A 103 7.80 7.60 -1.52
CA GLU A 103 8.70 7.06 -0.50
C GLU A 103 10.04 6.66 -1.09
N ALA A 104 11.11 7.23 -0.53
CA ALA A 104 12.46 6.83 -0.85
C ALA A 104 12.86 5.60 -0.01
N GLN A 105 13.50 4.63 -0.64
CA GLN A 105 14.20 3.58 0.10
C GLN A 105 15.49 4.19 0.69
N THR A 106 15.49 4.44 1.98
CA THR A 106 16.70 4.83 2.67
C THR A 106 17.55 3.58 2.92
N PHE A 107 18.70 3.49 2.27
CA PHE A 107 19.74 2.59 2.73
C PHE A 107 20.25 3.13 4.07
N ILE A 108 20.07 2.35 5.13
CA ILE A 108 20.81 2.60 6.35
C ILE A 108 22.28 2.38 5.98
N ALA A 109 23.00 3.47 5.79
CA ALA A 109 24.44 3.39 5.68
C ALA A 109 24.91 2.71 6.97
N ASN A 110 25.47 1.50 6.87
CA ASN A 110 26.21 0.89 7.95
C ASN A 110 27.39 1.84 8.23
N THR A 111 27.17 2.77 9.17
CA THR A 111 28.31 3.48 9.74
C THR A 111 29.17 2.41 10.41
N PRO A 112 30.41 2.20 9.95
CA PRO A 112 31.28 1.28 10.64
C PRO A 112 31.41 1.79 12.08
N VAL A 113 30.97 0.98 13.03
CA VAL A 113 31.24 1.25 14.43
C VAL A 113 32.76 1.28 14.53
N ALA A 114 33.32 2.46 14.75
CA ALA A 114 34.74 2.60 15.00
C ALA A 114 35.06 1.69 16.18
N ALA A 115 35.83 0.65 15.92
CA ALA A 115 36.36 -0.18 16.97
C ALA A 115 37.26 0.71 17.84
N SER A 116 36.79 0.99 19.04
CA SER A 116 37.59 1.64 20.11
C SER A 116 38.61 0.68 20.67
#